data_88cf982eba756427e87966c8b537c4f2
#
_entry.id   88cf982eba756427e87966c8b537c4f2
#
_cell.length_a   1.000
_cell.length_b   1.000
_cell.length_c   1.000
_cell.angle_alpha   90.00
_cell.angle_beta   90.00
_cell.angle_gamma   90.00
#
_symmetry.space_group_name_H-M   'P 1'
#
loop_
_entity.id
_entity.type
_entity.pdbx_description
1 polymer ?
#
loop_
_entity_poly.entity_id
_entity_poly.type
_entity_poly.pdbx_seq_one_letter_code
_entity_poly.pdbx_strand_id
1 'polypeptide(L)'
;MMNEKDDVKAIRAAVKAVLPKIVAIRHQIHSHPEMGLKEFETAKLAAAALREFGCDEVTEGVGGTGVVALIRGNRPDNGCTILLRADMDALPLVEK
;
A
#
# COMPACT_ATOMS: atom_id res chain seq x y z
N MET A 1 -12.51 6.54 25.29
CA MET A 1 -11.67 5.53 24.58
C MET A 1 -12.58 4.54 23.86
N MET A 2 -12.33 4.32 22.57
CA MET A 2 -13.12 3.36 21.81
C MET A 2 -12.79 1.93 22.26
N ASN A 3 -13.80 1.07 22.34
CA ASN A 3 -13.58 -0.34 22.59
C ASN A 3 -13.22 -1.06 21.29
N GLU A 4 -12.87 -2.32 21.39
CA GLU A 4 -12.42 -3.14 20.26
C GLU A 4 -13.46 -3.20 19.13
N LYS A 5 -14.74 -3.29 19.46
CA LYS A 5 -15.84 -3.30 18.48
C LYS A 5 -15.92 -1.99 17.71
N ASP A 6 -15.76 -0.87 18.39
CA ASP A 6 -15.80 0.44 17.76
C ASP A 6 -14.59 0.64 16.85
N ASP A 7 -13.42 0.13 17.25
CA ASP A 7 -12.21 0.19 16.44
C ASP A 7 -12.37 -0.60 15.15
N VAL A 8 -12.93 -1.81 15.22
CA VAL A 8 -13.18 -2.63 14.04
C VAL A 8 -14.18 -1.95 13.10
N LYS A 9 -15.23 -1.34 13.66
CA LYS A 9 -16.25 -0.63 12.88
C LYS A 9 -15.64 0.57 12.15
N ALA A 10 -14.80 1.34 12.84
CA ALA A 10 -14.14 2.51 12.27
C ALA A 10 -13.19 2.10 11.14
N ILE A 11 -12.43 1.03 11.32
CA ILE A 11 -11.50 0.50 10.31
C ILE A 11 -12.26 0.03 9.08
N ARG A 12 -13.36 -0.70 9.26
CA ARG A 12 -14.18 -1.17 8.14
C ARG A 12 -14.76 -0.03 7.33
N ALA A 13 -15.24 1.02 8.00
CA ALA A 13 -15.77 2.20 7.33
C ALA A 13 -14.68 2.92 6.52
N ALA A 14 -13.49 3.08 7.09
CA ALA A 14 -12.36 3.71 6.42
C ALA A 14 -11.92 2.90 5.19
N VAL A 15 -11.83 1.57 5.31
CA VAL A 15 -11.49 0.68 4.20
C VAL A 15 -12.52 0.79 3.09
N LYS A 16 -13.81 0.78 3.43
CA LYS A 16 -14.89 0.90 2.45
C LYS A 16 -14.83 2.21 1.69
N ALA A 17 -14.46 3.29 2.36
CA ALA A 17 -14.36 4.61 1.75
C ALA A 17 -13.24 4.68 0.69
N VAL A 18 -12.12 3.99 0.90
CA VAL A 18 -10.98 4.01 -0.04
C VAL A 18 -10.99 2.86 -1.04
N LEU A 19 -11.89 1.89 -0.86
CA LEU A 19 -11.90 0.67 -1.67
C LEU A 19 -12.00 0.94 -3.18
N PRO A 20 -12.85 1.84 -3.69
CA PRO A 20 -12.91 2.10 -5.13
C PRO A 20 -11.57 2.55 -5.71
N LYS A 21 -10.83 3.37 -4.97
CA LYS A 21 -9.51 3.85 -5.37
C LYS A 21 -8.48 2.71 -5.38
N ILE A 22 -8.50 1.86 -4.38
CA ILE A 22 -7.62 0.69 -4.28
C ILE A 22 -7.91 -0.30 -5.40
N VAL A 23 -9.17 -0.55 -5.71
CA VAL A 23 -9.56 -1.43 -6.81
C VAL A 23 -9.07 -0.90 -8.15
N ALA A 24 -9.16 0.41 -8.37
CA ALA A 24 -8.65 1.04 -9.59
C ALA A 24 -7.13 0.86 -9.72
N ILE A 25 -6.39 1.04 -8.63
CA ILE A 25 -4.94 0.82 -8.58
C ILE A 25 -4.62 -0.64 -8.88
N ARG A 26 -5.35 -1.56 -8.27
CA ARG A 26 -5.18 -3.00 -8.49
C ARG A 26 -5.36 -3.37 -9.97
N HIS A 27 -6.40 -2.85 -10.60
CA HIS A 27 -6.65 -3.09 -12.03
C HIS A 27 -5.53 -2.52 -12.91
N GLN A 28 -5.02 -1.36 -12.55
CA GLN A 28 -3.93 -0.74 -13.28
C GLN A 28 -2.65 -1.58 -13.21
N ILE A 29 -2.31 -2.08 -12.02
CA ILE A 29 -1.16 -2.97 -11.83
C ILE A 29 -1.36 -4.28 -12.59
N HIS A 30 -2.55 -4.86 -12.51
CA HIS A 30 -2.87 -6.13 -13.16
C HIS A 30 -2.78 -6.04 -14.68
N SER A 31 -3.12 -4.89 -15.26
CA SER A 31 -3.06 -4.69 -16.70
C SER A 31 -1.64 -4.52 -17.24
N HIS A 32 -0.66 -4.27 -16.38
CA HIS A 32 0.74 -4.09 -16.74
C HIS A 32 1.64 -4.89 -15.80
N PRO A 33 1.58 -6.25 -15.87
CA PRO A 33 2.35 -7.10 -14.97
C PRO A 33 3.86 -6.95 -15.18
N GLU A 34 4.59 -6.83 -14.09
CA GLU A 34 6.05 -6.74 -14.10
C GLU A 34 6.65 -7.85 -13.26
N MET A 35 7.74 -8.43 -13.73
CA MET A 35 8.41 -9.54 -13.07
C MET A 35 9.26 -9.09 -11.90
N GLY A 36 9.59 -10.00 -11.01
CA GLY A 36 10.41 -9.74 -9.85
C GLY A 36 11.72 -9.03 -10.19
N LEU A 37 12.10 -8.05 -9.37
CA LEU A 37 13.27 -7.17 -9.52
C LEU A 37 13.21 -6.23 -10.71
N LYS A 38 12.10 -6.23 -11.46
CA LYS A 38 11.87 -5.35 -12.62
C LYS A 38 10.54 -4.61 -12.53
N GLU A 39 10.02 -4.43 -11.32
CA GLU A 39 8.73 -3.76 -11.07
C GLU A 39 8.86 -2.23 -11.08
N PHE A 40 9.46 -1.66 -12.11
CA PHE A 40 9.78 -0.23 -12.15
C PHE A 40 8.54 0.66 -12.20
N GLU A 41 7.60 0.35 -13.07
CA GLU A 41 6.37 1.14 -13.21
C GLU A 41 5.41 0.88 -12.06
N THR A 42 5.34 -0.37 -11.59
CA THR A 42 4.56 -0.72 -10.41
C THR A 42 5.07 0.01 -9.17
N ALA A 43 6.39 0.08 -9.01
CA ALA A 43 7.01 0.81 -7.90
C ALA A 43 6.68 2.30 -7.96
N LYS A 44 6.74 2.91 -9.13
CA LYS A 44 6.35 4.33 -9.32
C LYS A 44 4.90 4.57 -8.95
N LEU A 45 4.02 3.70 -9.41
CA LEU A 45 2.59 3.79 -9.10
C LEU A 45 2.34 3.65 -7.61
N ALA A 46 2.96 2.67 -6.98
CA ALA A 46 2.83 2.46 -5.53
C ALA A 46 3.34 3.65 -4.74
N ALA A 47 4.51 4.17 -5.08
CA ALA A 47 5.09 5.33 -4.39
C ALA A 47 4.21 6.57 -4.55
N ALA A 48 3.70 6.83 -5.75
CA ALA A 48 2.80 7.95 -6.00
C ALA A 48 1.50 7.82 -5.19
N ALA A 49 0.92 6.62 -5.13
CA ALA A 49 -0.29 6.36 -4.36
C ALA A 49 -0.05 6.57 -2.86
N LEU A 50 1.07 6.08 -2.34
CA LEU A 50 1.41 6.24 -0.93
C LEU A 50 1.60 7.72 -0.56
N ARG A 51 2.22 8.50 -1.43
CA ARG A 51 2.36 9.95 -1.23
C ARG A 51 1.01 10.64 -1.25
N GLU A 52 0.15 10.24 -2.19
CA GLU A 52 -1.20 10.80 -2.30
C GLU A 52 -2.05 10.48 -1.06
N PHE A 53 -1.88 9.28 -0.48
CA PHE A 53 -2.56 8.91 0.76
C PHE A 53 -2.01 9.60 2.01
N GLY A 54 -0.93 10.36 1.87
CA GLY A 54 -0.40 11.15 2.96
C GLY A 54 0.51 10.42 3.92
N CYS A 55 1.21 9.38 3.45
CA CYS A 55 2.23 8.72 4.27
C CYS A 55 3.34 9.71 4.65
N ASP A 56 3.83 9.60 5.87
CA ASP A 56 4.81 10.56 6.42
C ASP A 56 6.13 10.51 5.68
N GLU A 57 6.58 9.32 5.31
CA GLU A 57 7.79 9.11 4.54
C GLU A 57 7.57 8.02 3.51
N VAL A 58 8.04 8.23 2.29
CA VAL A 58 8.01 7.23 1.22
C VAL A 58 9.41 7.13 0.63
N THR A 59 9.99 5.94 0.69
CA THR A 59 11.33 5.68 0.16
C THR A 59 11.24 4.70 -1.00
N GLU A 60 11.78 5.08 -2.15
CA GLU A 60 11.85 4.23 -3.34
C GLU A 60 13.23 3.59 -3.48
N GLY A 61 13.32 2.56 -4.31
CA GLY A 61 14.59 1.92 -4.64
C GLY A 61 15.17 1.03 -3.56
N VAL A 62 14.36 0.64 -2.58
CA VAL A 62 14.83 -0.27 -1.52
C VAL A 62 15.02 -1.66 -2.12
N GLY A 63 16.26 -2.16 -2.09
CA GLY A 63 16.57 -3.44 -2.70
C GLY A 63 16.41 -3.46 -4.23
N GLY A 64 16.45 -2.28 -4.87
CA GLY A 64 16.27 -2.11 -6.32
C GLY A 64 14.95 -1.44 -6.68
N THR A 65 13.83 -2.14 -6.55
CA THR A 65 12.50 -1.64 -6.93
C THR A 65 11.54 -1.51 -5.75
N GLY A 66 11.96 -1.88 -4.54
CA GLY A 66 11.10 -1.85 -3.37
C GLY A 66 10.69 -0.44 -2.96
N VAL A 67 9.50 -0.33 -2.39
CA VAL A 67 8.97 0.92 -1.85
C VAL A 67 8.64 0.71 -0.38
N VAL A 68 9.12 1.60 0.47
CA VAL A 68 8.83 1.58 1.91
C VAL A 68 8.16 2.88 2.28
N ALA A 69 7.05 2.79 2.99
CA ALA A 69 6.35 3.96 3.50
C ALA A 69 6.25 3.88 5.02
N LEU A 70 6.36 5.02 5.66
CA LEU A 70 6.20 5.15 7.10
C LEU A 70 4.98 6.00 7.39
N ILE A 71 4.13 5.52 8.29
CA ILE A 71 2.97 6.25 8.79
C ILE A 71 3.13 6.40 10.29
N ARG A 72 3.15 7.65 10.78
CA ARG A 72 3.23 7.93 12.20
C ARG A 72 1.82 8.08 12.76
N GLY A 73 1.55 7.38 13.87
CA GLY A 73 0.26 7.51 14.53
C GLY A 73 0.13 8.85 15.24
N ASN A 74 -1.10 9.28 15.44
CA ASN A 74 -1.42 10.52 16.12
C ASN A 74 -1.58 10.36 17.63
N ARG A 75 -1.57 9.13 18.11
CA ARG A 75 -1.69 8.82 19.54
C ARG A 75 -0.33 8.72 20.20
N PRO A 76 -0.25 8.90 21.52
CA PRO A 76 1.01 8.69 22.22
C PRO A 76 1.60 7.33 21.90
N ASP A 77 2.90 7.30 21.68
CA ASP A 77 3.61 6.11 21.30
C ASP A 77 3.65 5.11 22.45
N ASN A 78 3.24 3.88 22.18
CA ASN A 78 3.37 2.76 23.10
C ASN A 78 4.59 1.88 22.81
N GLY A 79 5.46 2.33 21.91
CA GLY A 79 6.65 1.61 21.52
C GLY A 79 6.42 0.51 20.50
N CYS A 80 5.21 0.39 19.95
CA CYS A 80 4.89 -0.67 18.99
C CYS A 80 4.97 -0.15 17.56
N THR A 81 5.60 -0.93 16.70
CA THR A 81 5.65 -0.69 15.26
C THR A 81 5.18 -1.95 14.55
N ILE A 82 4.27 -1.79 13.59
CA ILE A 82 3.74 -2.91 12.80
C ILE A 82 4.28 -2.79 11.38
N LEU A 83 4.82 -3.89 10.86
CA LEU A 83 5.29 -3.96 9.48
C LEU A 83 4.29 -4.77 8.65
N LEU A 84 3.84 -4.18 7.56
CA LEU A 84 3.02 -4.87 6.56
C LEU A 84 3.85 -5.02 5.28
N ARG A 85 3.78 -6.18 4.66
CA ARG A 85 4.52 -6.47 3.44
C ARG A 85 3.58 -6.98 2.35
N ALA A 86 3.83 -6.53 1.12
CA ALA A 86 3.13 -7.01 -0.06
C ALA A 86 4.11 -7.07 -1.23
N ASP A 87 3.97 -8.10 -2.05
CA ASP A 87 4.78 -8.25 -3.26
C ASP A 87 4.18 -7.43 -4.40
N MET A 88 5.04 -6.93 -5.30
CA MET A 88 4.62 -6.13 -6.45
C MET A 88 4.82 -6.83 -7.78
N ASP A 89 5.56 -7.94 -7.78
CA ASP A 89 5.83 -8.68 -9.01
C ASP A 89 4.60 -9.46 -9.47
N ALA A 90 4.58 -9.77 -10.73
CA ALA A 90 3.49 -10.54 -11.33
C ALA A 90 4.04 -11.51 -12.36
N LEU A 91 3.27 -12.54 -12.65
CA LEU A 91 3.61 -13.48 -13.71
C LEU A 91 3.37 -12.80 -15.06
N PRO A 92 4.23 -13.06 -16.08
CA PRO A 92 4.07 -12.45 -17.40
C PRO A 92 3.00 -13.18 -18.22
N LEU A 93 1.77 -13.17 -17.68
CA LEU A 93 0.63 -13.83 -18.31
C LEU A 93 -0.20 -12.83 -19.11
N VAL A 94 -0.67 -13.26 -20.27
CA VAL A 94 -1.59 -12.49 -21.07
C VAL A 94 -2.98 -13.10 -20.90
N GLU A 95 -3.92 -12.34 -20.41
CA GLU A 95 -5.31 -12.79 -20.28
C GLU A 95 -5.98 -12.82 -21.66
N LYS A 96 -6.72 -13.89 -21.88
CA LYS A 96 -7.50 -14.07 -23.10
C LYS A 96 -8.94 -13.62 -22.90
#